data_5fd5aa45a3c32f61f78ba141e0c545bd
#
_entry.id   5fd5aa45a3c32f61f78ba141e0c545bd
#
_cell.length_a   1.000
_cell.length_b   1.000
_cell.length_c   1.000
_cell.angle_alpha   90.00
_cell.angle_beta   90.00
_cell.angle_gamma   90.00
#
_symmetry.space_group_name_H-M   'P 1'
#
loop_
_entity.id
_entity.type
_entity.pdbx_description
1 polymer ?
#
loop_
_entity_poly.entity_id
_entity_poly.type
_entity_poly.pdbx_seq_one_letter_code
_entity_poly.pdbx_strand_id
1 'polypeptide(L)'
;MLVRSNPKNPKWFNRDRFVLSAGHGCMLLYALLHLTGYDSVTIEDIKQFRQWGSKTPGHPETFETPGVEVTTGPLGQGISNAVGLAIAEAHLAATFNRPGHTLVDHYTYVIMGDGCHQEGVSGEAASLAGHLGLGKLIALYDDNHITIDGDTAVSFTEDVLKRYEAYGWHVQHVADGKIGRAHV
;
A
#
# COMPACT_ATOMS: atom_id res chain seq x y z
N MET A 1 8.38 8.54 -7.51
CA MET A 1 8.56 7.25 -6.80
C MET A 1 8.94 6.20 -7.84
N LEU A 2 10.09 5.55 -7.67
CA LEU A 2 10.51 4.45 -8.54
C LEU A 2 10.16 3.14 -7.83
N VAL A 3 9.11 2.47 -8.32
CA VAL A 3 8.72 1.14 -7.84
C VAL A 3 9.40 0.11 -8.74
N ARG A 4 10.22 -0.75 -8.14
CA ARG A 4 10.91 -1.83 -8.86
C ARG A 4 9.96 -3.00 -9.06
N SER A 5 9.51 -3.20 -10.27
CA SER A 5 8.65 -4.30 -10.67
C SER A 5 9.13 -4.94 -11.97
N ASN A 6 8.69 -6.15 -12.22
CA ASN A 6 8.89 -6.82 -13.50
C ASN A 6 7.56 -7.43 -13.96
N PRO A 7 6.83 -6.73 -14.85
CA PRO A 7 5.52 -7.21 -15.33
C PRO A 7 5.56 -8.59 -15.98
N LYS A 8 6.70 -8.96 -16.60
CA LYS A 8 6.91 -10.31 -17.20
C LYS A 8 7.29 -11.36 -16.17
N ASN A 9 7.64 -10.97 -14.96
CA ASN A 9 7.86 -11.87 -13.83
C ASN A 9 7.24 -11.27 -12.56
N PRO A 10 5.91 -11.25 -12.44
CA PRO A 10 5.20 -10.63 -11.31
C PRO A 10 5.50 -11.31 -9.96
N LYS A 11 6.13 -12.47 -9.98
CA LYS A 11 6.58 -13.20 -8.78
C LYS A 11 8.08 -13.01 -8.48
N TRP A 12 8.77 -12.10 -9.16
CA TRP A 12 10.17 -11.81 -8.84
C TRP A 12 10.33 -11.50 -7.35
N PHE A 13 11.19 -12.26 -6.68
CA PHE A 13 11.24 -12.26 -5.21
C PHE A 13 11.69 -10.91 -4.60
N ASN A 14 12.58 -10.18 -5.29
CA ASN A 14 13.11 -8.88 -4.82
C ASN A 14 12.38 -7.67 -5.46
N ARG A 15 11.15 -7.86 -5.94
CA ARG A 15 10.29 -6.74 -6.38
C ARG A 15 9.83 -5.92 -5.20
N ASP A 16 9.60 -4.64 -5.38
CA ASP A 16 8.91 -3.83 -4.40
C ASP A 16 7.46 -4.31 -4.22
N ARG A 17 6.94 -4.18 -3.02
CA ARG A 17 5.56 -4.55 -2.68
C ARG A 17 4.69 -3.32 -2.75
N PHE A 18 3.54 -3.45 -3.37
CA PHE A 18 2.53 -2.41 -3.40
C PHE A 18 1.24 -2.93 -2.78
N VAL A 19 0.78 -2.30 -1.70
CA VAL A 19 -0.42 -2.67 -0.96
C VAL A 19 -1.42 -1.52 -1.02
N LEU A 20 -2.65 -1.82 -1.39
CA LEU A 20 -3.74 -0.87 -1.32
C LEU A 20 -4.60 -1.21 -0.10
N SER A 21 -4.34 -0.55 1.03
CA SER A 21 -5.09 -0.75 2.28
C SER A 21 -6.52 -0.22 2.18
N ALA A 22 -6.71 0.88 1.46
CA ALA A 22 -8.02 1.38 1.07
C ALA A 22 -8.56 0.58 -0.14
N GLY A 23 -8.89 -0.70 0.08
CA GLY A 23 -9.19 -1.66 -0.98
C GLY A 23 -10.33 -1.27 -1.92
N HIS A 24 -11.25 -0.41 -1.48
CA HIS A 24 -12.33 0.14 -2.31
C HIS A 24 -11.81 1.04 -3.45
N GLY A 25 -10.60 1.61 -3.33
CA GLY A 25 -9.91 2.38 -4.37
C GLY A 25 -9.21 1.53 -5.44
N CYS A 26 -9.57 0.25 -5.58
CA CYS A 26 -8.85 -0.75 -6.38
C CYS A 26 -8.73 -0.45 -7.87
N MET A 27 -9.54 0.44 -8.44
CA MET A 27 -9.34 0.88 -9.81
C MET A 27 -7.96 1.51 -10.03
N LEU A 28 -7.43 2.23 -9.03
CA LEU A 28 -6.05 2.72 -9.07
C LEU A 28 -5.05 1.59 -9.27
N LEU A 29 -5.18 0.51 -8.49
CA LEU A 29 -4.27 -0.65 -8.59
C LEU A 29 -4.38 -1.33 -9.95
N TYR A 30 -5.60 -1.56 -10.46
CA TYR A 30 -5.81 -2.18 -11.77
C TYR A 30 -5.27 -1.30 -12.91
N ALA A 31 -5.49 0.01 -12.83
CA ALA A 31 -4.92 0.96 -13.80
C ALA A 31 -3.38 0.94 -13.77
N LEU A 32 -2.77 0.88 -12.59
CA LEU A 32 -1.31 0.77 -12.45
C LEU A 32 -0.79 -0.54 -13.04
N LEU A 33 -1.43 -1.68 -12.78
CA LEU A 33 -1.04 -2.96 -13.37
C LEU A 33 -1.11 -2.90 -14.91
N HIS A 34 -2.20 -2.36 -15.46
CA HIS A 34 -2.34 -2.19 -16.90
C HIS A 34 -1.26 -1.27 -17.49
N LEU A 35 -1.09 -0.07 -16.95
CA LEU A 35 -0.16 0.94 -17.45
C LEU A 35 1.31 0.55 -17.32
N THR A 36 1.64 -0.28 -16.33
CA THR A 36 2.99 -0.81 -16.15
C THR A 36 3.27 -2.07 -16.95
N GLY A 37 2.30 -2.59 -17.69
CA GLY A 37 2.47 -3.66 -18.66
C GLY A 37 2.33 -5.08 -18.09
N TYR A 38 1.57 -5.25 -17.01
CA TYR A 38 1.17 -6.58 -16.56
C TYR A 38 0.15 -7.19 -17.53
N ASP A 39 0.42 -8.39 -18.02
CA ASP A 39 -0.49 -9.09 -18.93
C ASP A 39 -1.79 -9.55 -18.24
N SER A 40 -1.83 -9.52 -16.91
CA SER A 40 -2.97 -9.95 -16.10
C SER A 40 -4.17 -9.02 -16.17
N VAL A 41 -3.94 -7.72 -16.48
CA VAL A 41 -5.00 -6.70 -16.52
C VAL A 41 -4.96 -5.98 -17.86
N THR A 42 -5.88 -6.31 -18.73
CA THR A 42 -6.08 -5.64 -20.02
C THR A 42 -7.07 -4.48 -19.89
N ILE A 43 -7.17 -3.65 -20.94
CA ILE A 43 -8.20 -2.59 -20.97
C ILE A 43 -9.62 -3.17 -20.95
N GLU A 44 -9.81 -4.36 -21.52
CA GLU A 44 -11.12 -5.03 -21.51
C GLU A 44 -11.47 -5.54 -20.10
N ASP A 45 -10.49 -6.01 -19.32
CA ASP A 45 -10.70 -6.36 -17.91
C ASP A 45 -11.08 -5.12 -17.09
N ILE A 46 -10.46 -3.96 -17.36
CA ILE A 46 -10.81 -2.69 -16.70
C ILE A 46 -12.24 -2.26 -17.03
N LYS A 47 -12.69 -2.43 -18.26
CA LYS A 47 -14.08 -2.14 -18.66
C LYS A 47 -15.10 -3.03 -17.95
N GLN A 48 -14.68 -4.21 -17.48
CA GLN A 48 -15.50 -5.13 -16.71
C GLN A 48 -15.38 -4.94 -15.17
N PHE A 49 -14.89 -3.78 -14.75
CA PHE A 49 -14.74 -3.47 -13.33
C PHE A 49 -16.02 -3.70 -12.54
N ARG A 50 -15.90 -4.46 -11.44
CA ARG A 50 -17.02 -4.87 -10.56
C ARG A 50 -18.10 -5.73 -11.21
N GLN A 51 -17.88 -6.25 -12.42
CA GLN A 51 -18.83 -7.20 -13.00
C GLN A 51 -18.57 -8.61 -12.45
N TRP A 52 -19.62 -9.40 -12.39
CA TRP A 52 -19.53 -10.78 -11.90
C TRP A 52 -18.52 -11.59 -12.73
N GLY A 53 -17.61 -12.31 -12.06
CA GLY A 53 -16.56 -13.10 -12.71
C GLY A 53 -15.45 -12.30 -13.38
N SER A 54 -15.40 -10.99 -13.17
CA SER A 54 -14.32 -10.13 -13.68
C SER A 54 -13.02 -10.33 -12.92
N LYS A 55 -11.88 -10.20 -13.61
CA LYS A 55 -10.55 -10.13 -13.00
C LYS A 55 -10.29 -8.82 -12.25
N THR A 56 -11.21 -7.87 -12.32
CA THR A 56 -11.13 -6.56 -11.66
C THR A 56 -12.29 -6.39 -10.68
N PRO A 57 -12.34 -7.23 -9.61
CA PRO A 57 -13.40 -7.16 -8.61
C PRO A 57 -13.37 -5.82 -7.84
N GLY A 58 -14.42 -5.56 -7.07
CA GLY A 58 -14.61 -4.32 -6.33
C GLY A 58 -13.62 -4.08 -5.18
N HIS A 59 -12.86 -5.10 -4.81
CA HIS A 59 -11.71 -5.07 -3.90
C HIS A 59 -10.61 -5.97 -4.47
N PRO A 60 -9.32 -5.65 -4.28
CA PRO A 60 -8.24 -6.45 -4.89
C PRO A 60 -8.14 -7.83 -4.24
N GLU A 61 -8.03 -8.84 -5.10
CA GLU A 61 -7.95 -10.25 -4.71
C GLU A 61 -6.68 -10.88 -5.29
N THR A 62 -5.81 -11.43 -4.45
CA THR A 62 -4.51 -11.99 -4.87
C THR A 62 -4.65 -13.19 -5.79
N PHE A 63 -5.72 -13.95 -5.65
CA PHE A 63 -5.97 -15.16 -6.45
C PHE A 63 -6.68 -14.86 -7.78
N GLU A 64 -7.38 -13.71 -7.89
CA GLU A 64 -8.06 -13.32 -9.13
C GLU A 64 -7.14 -12.53 -10.05
N THR A 65 -6.29 -11.66 -9.49
CA THR A 65 -5.52 -10.69 -10.26
C THR A 65 -4.03 -10.84 -10.01
N PRO A 66 -3.27 -11.56 -10.86
CA PRO A 66 -1.81 -11.61 -10.74
C PRO A 66 -1.17 -10.22 -10.75
N GLY A 67 -0.34 -9.93 -9.76
CA GLY A 67 0.25 -8.61 -9.53
C GLY A 67 -0.33 -7.91 -8.30
N VAL A 68 -1.49 -8.35 -7.80
CA VAL A 68 -2.02 -7.94 -6.50
C VAL A 68 -1.24 -8.67 -5.40
N GLU A 69 -0.65 -7.93 -4.47
CA GLU A 69 0.18 -8.49 -3.39
C GLU A 69 -0.67 -8.99 -2.21
N VAL A 70 -1.73 -8.28 -1.88
CA VAL A 70 -2.56 -8.54 -0.71
C VAL A 70 -4.03 -8.35 -1.07
N THR A 71 -4.86 -9.32 -0.69
CA THR A 71 -6.32 -9.17 -0.70
C THR A 71 -6.72 -8.18 0.38
N THR A 72 -7.43 -7.11 -0.01
CA THR A 72 -7.90 -6.07 0.91
C THR A 72 -9.38 -5.76 0.66
N GLY A 73 -9.97 -5.04 1.58
CA GLY A 73 -11.39 -4.68 1.63
C GLY A 73 -11.74 -4.26 3.04
N PRO A 74 -11.57 -5.14 4.05
CA PRO A 74 -11.62 -4.73 5.45
C PRO A 74 -10.53 -3.70 5.74
N LEU A 75 -10.93 -2.51 6.19
CA LEU A 75 -10.02 -1.39 6.44
C LEU A 75 -9.01 -1.72 7.56
N GLY A 76 -7.83 -1.12 7.53
CA GLY A 76 -6.75 -1.37 8.49
C GLY A 76 -5.94 -2.65 8.26
N GLN A 77 -6.47 -3.62 7.50
CA GLN A 77 -5.77 -4.89 7.24
C GLN A 77 -4.56 -4.70 6.31
N GLY A 78 -4.70 -3.88 5.26
CA GLY A 78 -3.63 -3.68 4.29
C GLY A 78 -2.37 -3.06 4.89
N ILE A 79 -2.48 -2.03 5.74
CA ILE A 79 -1.31 -1.47 6.43
C ILE A 79 -0.64 -2.50 7.33
N SER A 80 -1.43 -3.34 8.03
CA SER A 80 -0.90 -4.40 8.87
C SER A 80 -0.13 -5.46 8.08
N ASN A 81 -0.66 -5.85 6.90
CA ASN A 81 0.06 -6.71 5.97
C ASN A 81 1.34 -6.06 5.44
N ALA A 82 1.31 -4.76 5.13
CA ALA A 82 2.48 -4.02 4.67
C ALA A 82 3.59 -4.00 5.73
N VAL A 83 3.24 -3.84 6.99
CA VAL A 83 4.19 -3.97 8.12
C VAL A 83 4.79 -5.38 8.16
N GLY A 84 3.97 -6.42 8.02
CA GLY A 84 4.45 -7.81 7.94
C GLY A 84 5.41 -8.05 6.77
N LEU A 85 5.12 -7.49 5.58
CA LEU A 85 6.00 -7.58 4.41
C LEU A 85 7.34 -6.85 4.65
N ALA A 86 7.32 -5.69 5.30
CA ALA A 86 8.53 -4.95 5.66
C ALA A 86 9.38 -5.70 6.71
N ILE A 87 8.76 -6.34 7.70
CA ILE A 87 9.45 -7.22 8.65
C ILE A 87 10.10 -8.39 7.91
N ALA A 88 9.38 -9.01 6.97
CA ALA A 88 9.90 -10.12 6.18
C ALA A 88 11.11 -9.69 5.33
N GLU A 89 11.06 -8.52 4.70
CA GLU A 89 12.21 -7.97 3.97
C GLU A 89 13.42 -7.79 4.88
N ALA A 90 13.25 -7.13 6.02
CA ALA A 90 14.34 -6.87 6.96
C ALA A 90 14.96 -8.18 7.49
N HIS A 91 14.13 -9.18 7.80
CA HIS A 91 14.58 -10.50 8.23
C HIS A 91 15.37 -11.23 7.13
N LEU A 92 14.85 -11.25 5.92
CA LEU A 92 15.50 -11.91 4.77
C LEU A 92 16.81 -11.21 4.40
N ALA A 93 16.83 -9.87 4.43
CA ALA A 93 18.03 -9.08 4.18
C ALA A 93 19.12 -9.40 5.22
N ALA A 94 18.77 -9.43 6.50
CA ALA A 94 19.70 -9.79 7.56
C ALA A 94 20.22 -11.25 7.43
N THR A 95 19.38 -12.16 6.95
CA THR A 95 19.73 -13.58 6.81
C THR A 95 20.62 -13.83 5.58
N PHE A 96 20.32 -13.22 4.46
CA PHE A 96 20.90 -13.63 3.17
C PHE A 96 21.90 -12.63 2.57
N ASN A 97 21.81 -11.34 2.88
CA ASN A 97 22.76 -10.37 2.35
C ASN A 97 24.15 -10.57 2.94
N ARG A 98 25.18 -10.29 2.14
CA ARG A 98 26.59 -10.35 2.52
C ARG A 98 27.32 -9.10 2.02
N PRO A 99 28.43 -8.71 2.59
CA PRO A 99 29.24 -7.60 2.09
C PRO A 99 29.53 -7.76 0.58
N GLY A 100 29.13 -6.76 -0.21
CA GLY A 100 29.26 -6.77 -1.67
C GLY A 100 28.21 -7.59 -2.42
N HIS A 101 27.29 -8.28 -1.74
CA HIS A 101 26.25 -9.12 -2.35
C HIS A 101 24.90 -8.88 -1.68
N THR A 102 24.09 -8.02 -2.29
CA THR A 102 22.75 -7.68 -1.84
C THR A 102 21.72 -8.48 -2.64
N LEU A 103 21.08 -9.46 -2.00
CA LEU A 103 20.05 -10.31 -2.59
C LEU A 103 18.65 -9.76 -2.33
N VAL A 104 18.41 -9.23 -1.14
CA VAL A 104 17.11 -8.72 -0.69
C VAL A 104 17.25 -7.24 -0.35
N ASP A 105 16.52 -6.40 -1.09
CA ASP A 105 16.58 -4.95 -0.95
C ASP A 105 15.36 -4.30 -1.60
N HIS A 106 14.16 -4.70 -1.20
CA HIS A 106 12.92 -4.14 -1.75
C HIS A 106 12.19 -3.27 -0.75
N TYR A 107 11.42 -2.33 -1.26
CA TYR A 107 10.54 -1.47 -0.49
C TYR A 107 9.13 -2.05 -0.42
N THR A 108 8.40 -1.67 0.60
CA THR A 108 6.96 -1.88 0.70
C THR A 108 6.27 -0.52 0.68
N TYR A 109 5.37 -0.34 -0.28
CA TYR A 109 4.53 0.85 -0.41
C TYR A 109 3.11 0.51 -0.04
N VAL A 110 2.45 1.35 0.74
CA VAL A 110 1.05 1.17 1.10
C VAL A 110 0.28 2.47 0.94
N ILE A 111 -0.92 2.40 0.35
CA ILE A 111 -1.86 3.51 0.30
C ILE A 111 -3.02 3.20 1.26
N MET A 112 -3.37 4.16 2.09
CA MET A 112 -4.42 4.06 3.10
C MET A 112 -5.19 5.39 3.21
N GLY A 113 -6.42 5.32 3.68
CA GLY A 113 -7.28 6.48 3.91
C GLY A 113 -7.69 6.61 5.37
N ASP A 114 -8.55 7.58 5.66
CA ASP A 114 -9.08 7.88 7.00
C ASP A 114 -9.66 6.64 7.69
N GLY A 115 -10.46 5.86 6.98
CA GLY A 115 -11.09 4.66 7.53
C GLY A 115 -10.10 3.58 7.95
N CYS A 116 -8.92 3.49 7.32
CA CYS A 116 -7.87 2.57 7.76
C CYS A 116 -7.32 2.96 9.14
N HIS A 117 -7.25 4.27 9.43
CA HIS A 117 -6.73 4.78 10.69
C HIS A 117 -7.70 4.67 11.87
N GLN A 118 -8.99 4.43 11.59
CA GLN A 118 -10.02 4.20 12.61
C GLN A 118 -9.98 2.76 13.13
N GLU A 119 -9.29 1.85 12.46
CA GLU A 119 -9.15 0.46 12.87
C GLU A 119 -7.99 0.30 13.87
N GLY A 120 -8.24 -0.32 15.01
CA GLY A 120 -7.26 -0.51 16.09
C GLY A 120 -5.97 -1.19 15.62
N VAL A 121 -6.11 -2.23 14.79
CA VAL A 121 -4.98 -3.01 14.26
C VAL A 121 -4.00 -2.15 13.46
N SER A 122 -4.46 -1.10 12.79
CA SER A 122 -3.58 -0.19 12.04
C SER A 122 -2.64 0.59 12.97
N GLY A 123 -3.15 1.05 14.10
CA GLY A 123 -2.36 1.75 15.11
C GLY A 123 -1.33 0.84 15.76
N GLU A 124 -1.72 -0.39 16.12
CA GLU A 124 -0.81 -1.40 16.70
C GLU A 124 0.31 -1.76 15.71
N ALA A 125 -0.04 -2.02 14.45
CA ALA A 125 0.93 -2.35 13.41
C ALA A 125 1.89 -1.18 13.12
N ALA A 126 1.37 0.05 13.00
CA ALA A 126 2.18 1.23 12.76
C ALA A 126 3.14 1.54 13.93
N SER A 127 2.70 1.37 15.17
CA SER A 127 3.53 1.50 16.36
C SER A 127 4.67 0.46 16.35
N LEU A 128 4.37 -0.79 16.02
CA LEU A 128 5.39 -1.84 15.88
C LEU A 128 6.40 -1.51 14.78
N ALA A 129 5.94 -1.02 13.63
CA ALA A 129 6.82 -0.65 12.52
C ALA A 129 7.80 0.47 12.91
N GLY A 130 7.33 1.48 13.64
CA GLY A 130 8.18 2.54 14.19
C GLY A 130 9.18 2.00 15.19
N HIS A 131 8.75 1.14 16.13
CA HIS A 131 9.63 0.48 17.10
C HIS A 131 10.75 -0.32 16.44
N LEU A 132 10.43 -1.04 15.37
CA LEU A 132 11.40 -1.85 14.63
C LEU A 132 12.25 -1.03 13.63
N GLY A 133 11.96 0.25 13.44
CA GLY A 133 12.70 1.12 12.52
C GLY A 133 12.62 0.66 11.06
N LEU A 134 11.44 0.23 10.58
CA LEU A 134 11.25 -0.33 9.24
C LEU A 134 11.35 0.75 8.14
N GLY A 135 12.52 1.28 7.90
CA GLY A 135 12.77 2.42 7.01
C GLY A 135 12.49 2.18 5.52
N LYS A 136 12.19 0.94 5.11
CA LYS A 136 11.76 0.60 3.75
C LYS A 136 10.25 0.47 3.61
N LEU A 137 9.48 0.75 4.64
CA LEU A 137 8.03 0.87 4.58
C LEU A 137 7.65 2.31 4.31
N ILE A 138 7.03 2.55 3.16
CA ILE A 138 6.57 3.87 2.71
C ILE A 138 5.05 3.88 2.72
N ALA A 139 4.46 4.66 3.61
CA ALA A 139 3.02 4.81 3.73
C ALA A 139 2.56 6.13 3.11
N LEU A 140 1.55 6.07 2.25
CA LEU A 140 0.89 7.20 1.63
C LEU A 140 -0.52 7.28 2.20
N TYR A 141 -0.80 8.36 2.92
CA TYR A 141 -2.11 8.59 3.51
C TYR A 141 -2.90 9.59 2.67
N ASP A 142 -4.06 9.16 2.18
CA ASP A 142 -5.05 10.01 1.51
C ASP A 142 -5.94 10.64 2.57
N ASP A 143 -5.56 11.87 2.97
CA ASP A 143 -6.22 12.69 3.99
C ASP A 143 -7.33 13.52 3.32
N ASN A 144 -8.39 12.86 2.93
CA ASN A 144 -9.48 13.46 2.17
C ASN A 144 -10.72 13.81 3.01
N HIS A 145 -10.70 13.50 4.30
CA HIS A 145 -11.76 13.79 5.27
C HIS A 145 -13.14 13.20 4.93
N ILE A 146 -13.17 12.08 4.19
CA ILE A 146 -14.41 11.42 3.78
C ILE A 146 -14.45 9.97 4.26
N THR A 147 -15.62 9.56 4.74
CA THR A 147 -16.02 8.17 4.96
C THR A 147 -17.18 7.82 4.02
N ILE A 148 -17.65 6.55 4.06
CA ILE A 148 -18.82 6.11 3.27
C ILE A 148 -20.05 6.98 3.57
N ASP A 149 -20.25 7.34 4.84
CA ASP A 149 -21.45 8.04 5.33
C ASP A 149 -21.26 9.57 5.41
N GLY A 150 -20.11 10.10 5.01
CA GLY A 150 -19.87 11.54 5.00
C GLY A 150 -18.53 11.96 5.61
N ASP A 151 -18.51 13.16 6.18
CA ASP A 151 -17.31 13.78 6.73
C ASP A 151 -16.76 13.00 7.94
N THR A 152 -15.43 12.90 8.03
CA THR A 152 -14.72 12.24 9.14
C THR A 152 -15.00 12.88 10.49
N ALA A 153 -15.36 14.17 10.54
CA ALA A 153 -15.63 14.89 11.79
C ALA A 153 -16.70 14.24 12.67
N VAL A 154 -17.52 13.34 12.12
CA VAL A 154 -18.52 12.56 12.88
C VAL A 154 -17.87 11.55 13.82
N SER A 155 -16.73 10.96 13.43
CA SER A 155 -16.13 9.82 14.15
C SER A 155 -14.61 9.87 14.28
N PHE A 156 -13.93 10.75 13.55
CA PHE A 156 -12.47 10.75 13.46
C PHE A 156 -11.92 12.16 13.28
N THR A 157 -11.33 12.70 14.34
CA THR A 157 -10.83 14.08 14.41
C THR A 157 -9.38 14.16 14.92
N GLU A 158 -8.68 13.05 14.95
CA GLU A 158 -7.29 13.02 15.41
C GLU A 158 -6.32 13.59 14.37
N ASP A 159 -5.19 14.10 14.85
CA ASP A 159 -4.05 14.50 14.03
C ASP A 159 -3.19 13.25 13.71
N VAL A 160 -3.45 12.65 12.56
CA VAL A 160 -2.78 11.42 12.14
C VAL A 160 -1.26 11.63 11.98
N LEU A 161 -0.83 12.80 11.50
CA LEU A 161 0.59 13.09 11.32
C LEU A 161 1.32 13.05 12.68
N LYS A 162 0.78 13.72 13.69
CA LYS A 162 1.34 13.65 15.05
C LYS A 162 1.30 12.26 15.65
N ARG A 163 0.26 11.48 15.36
CA ARG A 163 0.20 10.09 15.79
C ARG A 163 1.37 9.27 15.23
N TYR A 164 1.67 9.41 13.94
CA TYR A 164 2.79 8.72 13.31
C TYR A 164 4.16 9.25 13.77
N GLU A 165 4.29 10.56 14.00
CA GLU A 165 5.48 11.13 14.65
C GLU A 165 5.72 10.53 16.04
N ALA A 166 4.66 10.36 16.84
CA ALA A 166 4.76 9.72 18.16
C ALA A 166 5.15 8.24 18.08
N TYR A 167 4.83 7.54 16.99
CA TYR A 167 5.32 6.19 16.73
C TYR A 167 6.78 6.16 16.24
N GLY A 168 7.41 7.30 16.00
CA GLY A 168 8.79 7.39 15.53
C GLY A 168 8.94 7.33 14.00
N TRP A 169 7.87 7.53 13.25
CA TRP A 169 7.95 7.61 11.78
C TRP A 169 8.48 8.97 11.31
N HIS A 170 9.17 8.98 10.18
CA HIS A 170 9.45 10.20 9.45
C HIS A 170 8.20 10.63 8.67
N VAL A 171 7.65 11.79 9.01
CA VAL A 171 6.39 12.28 8.44
C VAL A 171 6.64 13.44 7.50
N GLN A 172 5.94 13.46 6.37
CA GLN A 172 5.92 14.55 5.40
C GLN A 172 4.46 14.88 5.06
N HIS A 173 4.19 16.16 4.79
CA HIS A 173 2.86 16.63 4.40
C HIS A 173 2.92 17.32 3.05
N VAL A 174 2.01 16.93 2.15
CA VAL A 174 1.79 17.56 0.84
C VAL A 174 0.38 18.11 0.83
N ALA A 175 0.23 19.43 0.90
CA ALA A 175 -1.07 20.09 1.01
C ALA A 175 -1.94 19.98 -0.25
N ASP A 176 -1.35 19.74 -1.41
CA ASP A 176 -2.06 19.57 -2.69
C ASP A 176 -1.38 18.46 -3.50
N GLY A 177 -2.01 17.30 -3.52
CA GLY A 177 -1.52 16.10 -4.24
C GLY A 177 -1.73 16.13 -5.75
N LYS A 178 -2.18 17.24 -6.35
CA LYS A 178 -2.37 17.34 -7.79
C LYS A 178 -1.05 17.27 -8.54
N ILE A 179 -1.10 16.71 -9.77
CA ILE A 179 0.05 16.58 -10.66
C ILE A 179 0.76 17.94 -10.84
N GLY A 180 2.07 17.96 -10.64
CA GLY A 180 2.92 19.15 -10.81
C GLY A 180 3.26 19.90 -9.51
N ARG A 181 2.69 19.53 -8.36
CA ARG A 181 3.03 20.11 -7.06
C ARG A 181 3.80 19.16 -6.13
N ALA A 182 4.05 17.94 -6.54
CA ALA A 182 4.84 16.96 -5.80
C ALA A 182 6.37 17.11 -5.97
N HIS A 183 6.82 18.22 -6.53
CA HIS A 183 8.24 18.54 -6.69
C HIS A 183 8.61 19.70 -5.78
N VAL A 184 8.63 19.47 -4.50
CA VAL A 184 9.24 20.39 -3.52
C VAL A 184 10.25 19.62 -2.70
#